data_d70dbda7a02ef30eb115f195cd8d0048
#
_entry.id   d70dbda7a02ef30eb115f195cd8d0048
#
_cell.length_a   1.000
_cell.length_b   1.000
_cell.length_c   1.000
_cell.angle_alpha   90.00
_cell.angle_beta   90.00
_cell.angle_gamma   90.00
#
_symmetry.space_group_name_H-M   'P 1'
#
loop_
_entity.id
_entity.type
_entity.pdbx_description
1 polymer ?
#
loop_
_entity_poly.entity_id
_entity_poly.type
_entity_poly.pdbx_seq_one_letter_code
_entity_poly.pdbx_strand_id
1 'polypeptide(L)'
;PPPPSPPPIQRKTALERALEQPGAPSLAIDPAALPATLEKFREWWMTDTALAEGALDRRVPPRGVAGARLMIVLPQPFDDDGDGLLTGGAAPFCAAMLRAMGIAEHEVYFASALPAPMAMPEWDRLAAAGLGQVLRHHIALAAPQRVLLCGRAQLALFGIAPEQAREPLSVDCNGSPHALLAAPDLRNLARSAVRRENFWNRWLDWTR
;
A
#
# COMPACT_ATOMS: atom_id res chain seq x y z
N PRO A 1 -60.82 27.07 -16.41
CA PRO A 1 -59.41 27.23 -16.16
C PRO A 1 -58.71 25.91 -16.36
N PRO A 2 -57.58 25.87 -17.12
CA PRO A 2 -56.82 24.65 -17.34
C PRO A 2 -56.15 24.24 -16.00
N PRO A 3 -55.87 22.91 -15.79
CA PRO A 3 -55.19 22.44 -14.60
C PRO A 3 -53.75 22.93 -14.55
N PRO A 4 -53.19 23.13 -13.33
CA PRO A 4 -51.82 23.59 -13.20
C PRO A 4 -50.84 22.58 -13.78
N SER A 5 -49.82 23.07 -14.51
CA SER A 5 -48.75 22.27 -15.06
C SER A 5 -47.95 21.57 -13.95
N PRO A 6 -47.57 20.30 -14.12
CA PRO A 6 -46.75 19.62 -13.13
C PRO A 6 -45.38 20.31 -12.99
N PRO A 7 -44.80 20.32 -11.78
CA PRO A 7 -43.51 20.95 -11.54
C PRO A 7 -42.41 20.25 -12.40
N PRO A 8 -41.40 20.99 -12.87
CA PRO A 8 -40.34 20.44 -13.68
C PRO A 8 -39.56 19.36 -12.89
N ILE A 9 -39.48 18.18 -13.45
CA ILE A 9 -38.65 17.08 -12.93
C ILE A 9 -37.18 17.53 -13.08
N GLN A 10 -36.59 17.98 -11.98
CA GLN A 10 -35.15 18.24 -11.93
C GLN A 10 -34.41 16.91 -12.13
N ARG A 11 -33.87 16.70 -13.32
CA ARG A 11 -32.98 15.56 -13.60
C ARG A 11 -31.64 15.87 -12.97
N LYS A 12 -31.32 15.14 -11.88
CA LYS A 12 -29.99 15.17 -11.26
C LYS A 12 -28.90 14.98 -12.28
N THR A 13 -27.87 15.80 -12.24
CA THR A 13 -26.71 15.71 -13.12
C THR A 13 -25.96 14.39 -12.90
N ALA A 14 -25.11 13.98 -13.83
CA ALA A 14 -24.26 12.79 -13.67
C ALA A 14 -23.35 12.93 -12.44
N LEU A 15 -22.90 14.15 -12.13
CA LEU A 15 -22.09 14.46 -10.96
C LEU A 15 -22.89 14.29 -9.64
N GLU A 16 -24.14 14.81 -9.60
CA GLU A 16 -25.01 14.63 -8.42
C GLU A 16 -25.34 13.17 -8.16
N ARG A 17 -25.55 12.36 -9.22
CA ARG A 17 -25.73 10.92 -9.10
C ARG A 17 -24.47 10.19 -8.64
N ALA A 18 -23.29 10.65 -9.08
CA ALA A 18 -22.01 10.09 -8.64
C ALA A 18 -21.72 10.42 -7.16
N LEU A 19 -22.14 11.60 -6.69
CA LEU A 19 -22.02 12.02 -5.29
C LEU A 19 -23.03 11.32 -4.37
N GLU A 20 -24.17 10.88 -4.89
CA GLU A 20 -25.21 10.16 -4.17
C GLU A 20 -25.07 8.63 -4.23
N GLN A 21 -24.13 8.10 -5.01
CA GLN A 21 -23.80 6.68 -4.88
C GLN A 21 -23.33 6.44 -3.45
N PRO A 22 -23.99 5.52 -2.70
CA PRO A 22 -23.49 5.14 -1.39
C PRO A 22 -22.02 4.76 -1.58
N GLY A 23 -21.19 5.41 -0.79
CA GLY A 23 -19.73 5.34 -0.93
C GLY A 23 -19.29 3.91 -1.17
N ALA A 24 -18.24 3.75 -1.96
CA ALA A 24 -17.64 2.44 -2.16
C ALA A 24 -17.67 1.67 -0.84
N PRO A 25 -17.96 0.38 -0.85
CA PRO A 25 -18.18 -0.40 0.35
C PRO A 25 -17.07 -0.09 1.32
N SER A 26 -17.43 0.29 2.50
CA SER A 26 -16.52 0.36 3.63
C SER A 26 -15.85 -1.00 3.66
N LEU A 27 -14.53 -1.05 3.44
CA LEU A 27 -13.73 -2.22 3.76
C LEU A 27 -13.88 -2.41 5.28
N ALA A 28 -14.97 -3.03 5.72
CA ALA A 28 -15.18 -3.31 7.13
C ALA A 28 -14.31 -4.52 7.50
N ILE A 29 -13.01 -4.28 7.51
CA ILE A 29 -12.05 -5.30 7.93
C ILE A 29 -12.10 -5.38 9.45
N ASP A 30 -12.59 -6.51 9.96
CA ASP A 30 -12.53 -6.80 11.37
C ASP A 30 -11.07 -7.17 11.74
N PRO A 31 -10.38 -6.37 12.57
CA PRO A 31 -9.02 -6.67 12.99
C PRO A 31 -8.89 -8.00 13.74
N ALA A 32 -9.95 -8.44 14.42
CA ALA A 32 -9.97 -9.69 15.15
C ALA A 32 -10.06 -10.91 14.23
N ALA A 33 -10.50 -10.74 13.00
CA ALA A 33 -10.60 -11.79 11.99
C ALA A 33 -9.32 -11.96 11.14
N LEU A 34 -8.29 -11.13 11.35
CA LEU A 34 -7.04 -11.24 10.61
C LEU A 34 -6.29 -12.52 10.93
N PRO A 35 -5.71 -13.22 9.95
CA PRO A 35 -5.01 -14.49 10.14
C PRO A 35 -3.80 -14.37 11.07
N ALA A 36 -3.63 -15.33 11.97
CA ALA A 36 -2.60 -15.29 13.02
C ALA A 36 -1.18 -15.66 12.53
N THR A 37 -1.02 -16.20 11.32
CA THR A 37 0.29 -16.59 10.77
C THR A 37 0.52 -15.95 9.39
N LEU A 38 1.78 -15.73 9.04
CA LEU A 38 2.15 -15.13 7.76
C LEU A 38 1.67 -15.98 6.56
N GLU A 39 1.71 -17.31 6.70
CA GLU A 39 1.24 -18.25 5.67
C GLU A 39 -0.27 -18.08 5.43
N LYS A 40 -1.07 -18.17 6.49
CA LYS A 40 -2.53 -17.96 6.40
C LYS A 40 -2.88 -16.53 5.94
N PHE A 41 -2.06 -15.53 6.33
CA PHE A 41 -2.25 -14.18 5.86
C PHE A 41 -2.06 -14.07 4.33
N ARG A 42 -1.07 -14.76 3.76
CA ARG A 42 -0.85 -14.79 2.30
C ARG A 42 -2.02 -15.43 1.55
N GLU A 43 -2.57 -16.53 2.09
CA GLU A 43 -3.77 -17.17 1.52
C GLU A 43 -4.98 -16.23 1.58
N TRP A 44 -5.22 -15.63 2.76
CA TRP A 44 -6.27 -14.66 2.97
C TRP A 44 -6.12 -13.43 2.04
N TRP A 45 -4.90 -12.91 1.89
CA TRP A 45 -4.58 -11.80 0.99
C TRP A 45 -5.02 -12.06 -0.45
N MET A 46 -4.91 -13.29 -0.90
CA MET A 46 -5.27 -13.68 -2.26
C MET A 46 -6.76 -14.00 -2.45
N THR A 47 -7.49 -14.34 -1.39
CA THR A 47 -8.84 -14.92 -1.51
C THR A 47 -9.94 -14.08 -0.87
N ASP A 48 -9.64 -13.29 0.17
CA ASP A 48 -10.67 -12.58 0.93
C ASP A 48 -11.26 -11.41 0.15
N THR A 49 -12.58 -11.35 0.07
CA THR A 49 -13.32 -10.34 -0.69
C THR A 49 -13.38 -8.98 0.01
N ALA A 50 -13.14 -8.91 1.33
CA ALA A 50 -13.15 -7.65 2.07
C ALA A 50 -12.01 -6.69 1.67
N LEU A 51 -10.92 -7.21 1.06
CA LEU A 51 -9.76 -6.38 0.66
C LEU A 51 -9.95 -5.59 -0.63
N ALA A 52 -10.75 -6.08 -1.56
CA ALA A 52 -11.03 -5.38 -2.82
C ALA A 52 -12.19 -6.04 -3.55
N GLU A 53 -13.28 -5.32 -3.80
CA GLU A 53 -14.34 -5.80 -4.69
C GLU A 53 -13.83 -5.92 -6.14
N GLY A 54 -14.11 -7.05 -6.76
CA GLY A 54 -14.00 -7.25 -8.21
C GLY A 54 -12.60 -7.44 -8.79
N ALA A 55 -11.52 -7.50 -7.97
CA ALA A 55 -10.14 -7.56 -8.46
C ALA A 55 -9.39 -8.83 -8.03
N LEU A 56 -10.09 -9.92 -7.72
CA LEU A 56 -9.47 -11.17 -7.25
C LEU A 56 -8.48 -11.77 -8.26
N ASP A 57 -8.80 -11.70 -9.53
CA ASP A 57 -8.00 -12.20 -10.64
C ASP A 57 -6.72 -11.38 -10.93
N ARG A 58 -6.62 -10.17 -10.34
CA ARG A 58 -5.48 -9.27 -10.51
C ARG A 58 -4.60 -9.16 -9.27
N ARG A 59 -4.86 -9.97 -8.26
CA ARG A 59 -4.09 -9.96 -7.02
C ARG A 59 -2.71 -10.55 -7.23
N VAL A 60 -1.74 -9.94 -6.57
CA VAL A 60 -0.34 -10.38 -6.59
C VAL A 60 0.08 -10.72 -5.15
N PRO A 61 0.60 -11.92 -4.91
CA PRO A 61 1.01 -12.34 -3.58
C PRO A 61 2.25 -11.60 -3.10
N PRO A 62 2.35 -11.32 -1.78
CA PRO A 62 3.60 -10.91 -1.18
C PRO A 62 4.60 -12.07 -1.21
N ARG A 63 5.91 -11.76 -1.27
CA ARG A 63 6.97 -12.76 -1.36
C ARG A 63 8.16 -12.44 -0.46
N GLY A 64 8.88 -13.46 -0.03
CA GLY A 64 10.02 -13.36 0.87
C GLY A 64 9.83 -14.20 2.13
N VAL A 65 10.73 -14.09 3.09
CA VAL A 65 10.70 -14.84 4.36
C VAL A 65 10.44 -13.92 5.55
N ALA A 66 9.87 -14.44 6.62
CA ALA A 66 9.72 -13.71 7.87
C ALA A 66 11.11 -13.38 8.45
N GLY A 67 11.21 -12.29 9.21
CA GLY A 67 12.47 -11.83 9.79
C GLY A 67 13.43 -11.20 8.79
N ALA A 68 12.97 -10.87 7.59
CA ALA A 68 13.79 -10.27 6.54
C ALA A 68 14.52 -9.01 7.04
N ARG A 69 15.71 -8.77 6.52
CA ARG A 69 16.50 -7.57 6.83
C ARG A 69 15.80 -6.29 6.40
N LEU A 70 15.04 -6.35 5.29
CA LEU A 70 14.25 -5.25 4.76
C LEU A 70 12.89 -5.74 4.28
N MET A 71 11.83 -5.03 4.61
CA MET A 71 10.52 -5.17 3.98
C MET A 71 10.29 -3.97 3.07
N ILE A 72 10.06 -4.22 1.79
CA ILE A 72 9.65 -3.18 0.82
C ILE A 72 8.14 -3.25 0.68
N VAL A 73 7.46 -2.15 0.97
CA VAL A 73 6.01 -2.02 0.83
C VAL A 73 5.71 -1.09 -0.35
N LEU A 74 5.10 -1.64 -1.40
CA LEU A 74 4.59 -0.88 -2.54
C LEU A 74 3.19 -0.33 -2.25
N PRO A 75 2.73 0.72 -2.94
CA PRO A 75 1.32 1.13 -2.87
C PRO A 75 0.38 0.01 -3.31
N GLN A 76 0.73 -0.61 -4.41
CA GLN A 76 -0.01 -1.68 -5.07
C GLN A 76 0.93 -2.43 -6.02
N PRO A 77 0.57 -3.62 -6.50
CA PRO A 77 1.29 -4.31 -7.56
C PRO A 77 1.38 -3.45 -8.82
N PHE A 78 2.41 -3.65 -9.61
CA PHE A 78 2.46 -3.09 -10.96
C PHE A 78 1.60 -3.92 -11.91
N ASP A 79 1.07 -3.29 -12.97
CA ASP A 79 0.19 -3.97 -13.93
C ASP A 79 0.89 -5.10 -14.70
N ASP A 80 2.21 -5.07 -14.74
CA ASP A 80 3.07 -6.06 -15.39
C ASP A 80 3.75 -7.04 -14.41
N ASP A 81 3.38 -6.99 -13.13
CA ASP A 81 3.76 -8.03 -12.17
C ASP A 81 3.01 -9.34 -12.49
N GLY A 82 3.75 -10.46 -12.50
CA GLY A 82 3.20 -11.79 -12.74
C GLY A 82 2.83 -12.51 -11.43
N ASP A 83 3.47 -13.65 -11.20
CA ASP A 83 3.20 -14.51 -10.03
C ASP A 83 3.73 -13.96 -8.68
N GLY A 84 4.26 -12.73 -8.67
CA GLY A 84 4.78 -12.09 -7.46
C GLY A 84 5.15 -10.64 -7.68
N LEU A 85 5.23 -9.89 -6.59
CA LEU A 85 5.59 -8.47 -6.62
C LEU A 85 6.98 -8.25 -7.19
N LEU A 86 7.13 -7.20 -8.01
CA LEU A 86 8.41 -6.81 -8.62
C LEU A 86 9.02 -7.93 -9.49
N THR A 87 8.20 -8.54 -10.33
CA THR A 87 8.63 -9.49 -11.37
C THR A 87 8.58 -8.87 -12.76
N GLY A 88 7.91 -7.73 -12.94
CA GLY A 88 7.79 -6.99 -14.18
C GLY A 88 8.90 -5.96 -14.42
N GLY A 89 8.61 -4.94 -15.21
CA GLY A 89 9.57 -3.92 -15.66
C GLY A 89 10.24 -3.08 -14.57
N ALA A 90 9.67 -3.05 -13.35
CA ALA A 90 10.27 -2.38 -12.21
C ALA A 90 11.34 -3.23 -11.49
N ALA A 91 11.38 -4.54 -11.72
CA ALA A 91 12.28 -5.47 -11.06
C ALA A 91 13.78 -5.15 -11.26
N PRO A 92 14.28 -4.82 -12.47
CA PRO A 92 15.69 -4.48 -12.68
C PRO A 92 16.14 -3.25 -11.87
N PHE A 93 15.28 -2.23 -11.76
CA PHE A 93 15.59 -1.04 -10.96
C PHE A 93 15.64 -1.39 -9.47
N CYS A 94 14.66 -2.14 -8.97
CA CYS A 94 14.66 -2.59 -7.57
C CYS A 94 15.89 -3.44 -7.25
N ALA A 95 16.26 -4.38 -8.09
CA ALA A 95 17.47 -5.21 -7.94
C ALA A 95 18.75 -4.35 -7.92
N ALA A 96 18.85 -3.32 -8.77
CA ALA A 96 19.97 -2.40 -8.76
C ALA A 96 20.04 -1.58 -7.47
N MET A 97 18.89 -1.12 -6.97
CA MET A 97 18.76 -0.41 -5.70
C MET A 97 19.21 -1.28 -4.52
N LEU A 98 18.74 -2.51 -4.44
CA LEU A 98 19.13 -3.47 -3.40
C LEU A 98 20.64 -3.76 -3.41
N ARG A 99 21.24 -3.97 -4.60
CA ARG A 99 22.70 -4.14 -4.73
C ARG A 99 23.45 -2.93 -4.19
N ALA A 100 22.99 -1.71 -4.51
CA ALA A 100 23.62 -0.49 -3.98
C ALA A 100 23.48 -0.37 -2.45
N MET A 101 22.40 -0.90 -1.87
CA MET A 101 22.18 -0.98 -0.42
C MET A 101 23.00 -2.11 0.26
N GLY A 102 23.63 -2.99 -0.49
CA GLY A 102 24.30 -4.18 0.06
C GLY A 102 23.33 -5.19 0.67
N ILE A 103 22.14 -5.32 0.08
CA ILE A 103 21.08 -6.25 0.51
C ILE A 103 20.82 -7.24 -0.63
N ALA A 104 20.91 -8.52 -0.31
CA ALA A 104 20.57 -9.57 -1.26
C ALA A 104 19.03 -9.73 -1.35
N GLU A 105 18.52 -10.14 -2.50
CA GLU A 105 17.07 -10.26 -2.71
C GLU A 105 16.41 -11.23 -1.74
N HIS A 106 17.08 -12.32 -1.37
CA HIS A 106 16.57 -13.29 -0.39
C HIS A 106 16.49 -12.74 1.05
N GLU A 107 17.14 -11.60 1.34
CA GLU A 107 17.04 -10.89 2.61
C GLU A 107 15.88 -9.89 2.63
N VAL A 108 15.08 -9.82 1.54
CA VAL A 108 13.98 -8.86 1.40
C VAL A 108 12.63 -9.55 1.42
N TYR A 109 11.68 -8.93 2.14
CA TYR A 109 10.27 -9.25 2.05
C TYR A 109 9.56 -8.20 1.20
N PHE A 110 8.91 -8.61 0.13
CA PHE A 110 8.16 -7.72 -0.76
C PHE A 110 6.67 -7.81 -0.44
N ALA A 111 6.06 -6.67 -0.20
CA ALA A 111 4.64 -6.51 0.07
C ALA A 111 4.06 -5.32 -0.70
N SER A 112 2.75 -5.25 -0.74
CA SER A 112 2.00 -4.08 -1.19
C SER A 112 0.91 -3.72 -0.18
N ALA A 113 0.49 -2.45 -0.15
CA ALA A 113 -0.61 -2.01 0.71
C ALA A 113 -1.97 -2.43 0.14
N LEU A 114 -2.09 -2.51 -1.18
CA LEU A 114 -3.27 -3.05 -1.88
C LEU A 114 -2.91 -4.39 -2.54
N PRO A 115 -3.84 -5.37 -2.56
CA PRO A 115 -3.59 -6.68 -3.15
C PRO A 115 -3.56 -6.67 -4.68
N ALA A 116 -4.25 -5.71 -5.29
CA ALA A 116 -4.37 -5.55 -6.73
C ALA A 116 -4.23 -4.09 -7.14
N PRO A 117 -3.90 -3.78 -8.42
CA PRO A 117 -3.89 -2.43 -8.92
C PRO A 117 -5.27 -1.75 -8.81
N MET A 118 -5.28 -0.53 -8.28
CA MET A 118 -6.45 0.34 -8.12
C MET A 118 -6.18 1.69 -8.78
N ALA A 119 -7.13 2.18 -9.58
CA ALA A 119 -7.03 3.52 -10.14
C ALA A 119 -7.26 4.57 -9.04
N MET A 120 -6.29 5.48 -8.89
CA MET A 120 -6.34 6.62 -7.95
C MET A 120 -6.82 6.23 -6.53
N PRO A 121 -6.03 5.45 -5.76
CA PRO A 121 -6.42 5.06 -4.42
C PRO A 121 -6.52 6.28 -3.49
N GLU A 122 -7.67 6.42 -2.82
CA GLU A 122 -7.92 7.45 -1.81
C GLU A 122 -7.41 6.96 -0.45
N TRP A 123 -6.14 7.23 -0.13
CA TRP A 123 -5.45 6.64 1.02
C TRP A 123 -6.11 6.94 2.37
N ASP A 124 -6.64 8.15 2.57
CA ASP A 124 -7.34 8.51 3.83
C ASP A 124 -8.62 7.69 4.00
N ARG A 125 -9.36 7.47 2.91
CA ARG A 125 -10.55 6.64 2.91
C ARG A 125 -10.22 5.18 3.17
N LEU A 126 -9.17 4.66 2.54
CA LEU A 126 -8.68 3.29 2.76
C LEU A 126 -8.19 3.10 4.20
N ALA A 127 -7.54 4.11 4.78
CA ALA A 127 -7.13 4.10 6.18
C ALA A 127 -8.35 4.05 7.12
N ALA A 128 -9.37 4.89 6.87
CA ALA A 128 -10.62 4.88 7.63
C ALA A 128 -11.38 3.55 7.50
N ALA A 129 -11.24 2.85 6.37
CA ALA A 129 -11.84 1.54 6.12
C ALA A 129 -11.07 0.36 6.77
N GLY A 130 -9.96 0.61 7.46
CA GLY A 130 -9.21 -0.42 8.20
C GLY A 130 -7.98 -0.96 7.49
N LEU A 131 -7.65 -0.50 6.27
CA LEU A 131 -6.47 -1.00 5.54
C LEU A 131 -5.15 -0.76 6.31
N GLY A 132 -5.07 0.32 7.09
CA GLY A 132 -3.91 0.60 7.94
C GLY A 132 -3.68 -0.48 9.00
N GLN A 133 -4.74 -1.08 9.53
CA GLN A 133 -4.64 -2.19 10.50
C GLN A 133 -4.14 -3.46 9.82
N VAL A 134 -4.60 -3.74 8.60
CA VAL A 134 -4.13 -4.87 7.79
C VAL A 134 -2.63 -4.74 7.51
N LEU A 135 -2.18 -3.55 7.10
CA LEU A 135 -0.76 -3.32 6.81
C LEU A 135 0.11 -3.46 8.06
N ARG A 136 -0.32 -2.90 9.21
CA ARG A 136 0.39 -3.08 10.49
C ARG A 136 0.44 -4.55 10.89
N HIS A 137 -0.66 -5.27 10.73
CA HIS A 137 -0.71 -6.70 11.02
C HIS A 137 0.23 -7.51 10.11
N HIS A 138 0.26 -7.19 8.82
CA HIS A 138 1.19 -7.80 7.86
C HIS A 138 2.66 -7.56 8.25
N ILE A 139 3.02 -6.32 8.61
CA ILE A 139 4.36 -5.99 9.08
C ILE A 139 4.71 -6.79 10.35
N ALA A 140 3.78 -6.87 11.31
CA ALA A 140 3.99 -7.65 12.53
C ALA A 140 4.22 -9.14 12.25
N LEU A 141 3.45 -9.74 11.34
CA LEU A 141 3.63 -11.14 10.93
C LEU A 141 4.94 -11.39 10.16
N ALA A 142 5.31 -10.47 9.28
CA ALA A 142 6.56 -10.55 8.53
C ALA A 142 7.78 -10.27 9.41
N ALA A 143 7.61 -9.54 10.51
CA ALA A 143 8.62 -9.18 11.52
C ALA A 143 9.96 -8.71 10.91
N PRO A 144 9.98 -7.75 9.95
CA PRO A 144 11.21 -7.31 9.32
C PRO A 144 12.06 -6.46 10.27
N GLN A 145 13.37 -6.39 10.04
CA GLN A 145 14.23 -5.50 10.81
C GLN A 145 14.00 -4.02 10.49
N ARG A 146 13.65 -3.70 9.23
CA ARG A 146 13.34 -2.35 8.74
C ARG A 146 12.23 -2.39 7.67
N VAL A 147 11.47 -1.32 7.59
CA VAL A 147 10.41 -1.14 6.58
C VAL A 147 10.74 0.01 5.65
N LEU A 148 10.79 -0.23 4.35
CA LEU A 148 10.87 0.79 3.31
C LEU A 148 9.50 0.94 2.64
N LEU A 149 8.82 2.05 2.91
CA LEU A 149 7.52 2.36 2.33
C LEU A 149 7.71 3.14 1.03
N CYS A 150 7.46 2.51 -0.11
CA CYS A 150 7.60 3.12 -1.44
C CYS A 150 6.31 3.80 -1.86
N GLY A 151 6.24 5.13 -1.71
CA GLY A 151 5.04 5.94 -1.99
C GLY A 151 4.52 6.62 -0.72
N ARG A 152 4.84 7.91 -0.57
CA ARG A 152 4.56 8.67 0.66
C ARG A 152 3.08 8.80 1.00
N ALA A 153 2.19 8.76 -0.01
CA ALA A 153 0.75 8.85 0.21
C ALA A 153 0.21 7.72 1.12
N GLN A 154 0.86 6.55 1.14
CA GLN A 154 0.50 5.43 2.03
C GLN A 154 0.73 5.73 3.52
N LEU A 155 1.44 6.82 3.88
CA LEU A 155 1.63 7.22 5.27
C LEU A 155 0.29 7.50 5.97
N ALA A 156 -0.75 7.86 5.22
CA ALA A 156 -2.12 7.96 5.72
C ALA A 156 -2.59 6.66 6.40
N LEU A 157 -2.14 5.48 5.94
CA LEU A 157 -2.45 4.18 6.57
C LEU A 157 -1.90 4.05 7.99
N PHE A 158 -0.90 4.86 8.34
CA PHE A 158 -0.34 4.96 9.68
C PHE A 158 -0.84 6.19 10.46
N GLY A 159 -1.78 6.95 9.88
CA GLY A 159 -2.26 8.20 10.47
C GLY A 159 -1.21 9.33 10.46
N ILE A 160 -0.25 9.26 9.54
CA ILE A 160 0.86 10.21 9.43
C ILE A 160 0.67 11.05 8.16
N ALA A 161 0.59 12.37 8.33
CA ALA A 161 0.55 13.29 7.20
C ALA A 161 1.90 13.24 6.43
N PRO A 162 1.89 13.17 5.10
CA PRO A 162 3.11 13.05 4.29
C PRO A 162 4.14 14.16 4.54
N GLU A 163 3.67 15.37 4.91
CA GLU A 163 4.52 16.53 5.21
C GLU A 163 5.31 16.37 6.51
N GLN A 164 4.78 15.59 7.46
CA GLN A 164 5.39 15.33 8.77
C GLN A 164 6.44 14.22 8.73
N ALA A 165 6.41 13.40 7.69
CA ALA A 165 7.34 12.28 7.53
C ALA A 165 8.71 12.75 7.02
N ARG A 166 9.47 13.40 7.86
CA ARG A 166 10.82 13.91 7.49
C ARG A 166 11.91 12.88 7.63
N GLU A 167 11.77 11.91 8.57
CA GLU A 167 12.90 11.00 8.90
C GLU A 167 12.46 9.63 9.35
N PRO A 168 13.36 8.69 9.59
CA PRO A 168 12.93 7.33 9.94
C PRO A 168 11.88 7.40 11.04
N LEU A 169 10.71 6.87 10.73
CA LEU A 169 9.58 6.84 11.63
C LEU A 169 9.64 5.56 12.46
N SER A 170 9.14 5.63 13.69
CA SER A 170 8.80 4.43 14.45
C SER A 170 7.28 4.24 14.37
N VAL A 171 6.83 3.14 13.81
CA VAL A 171 5.41 2.80 13.70
C VAL A 171 5.10 1.59 14.56
N ASP A 172 4.04 1.68 15.34
CA ASP A 172 3.57 0.53 16.12
C ASP A 172 2.83 -0.44 15.20
N CYS A 173 3.22 -1.70 15.23
CA CYS A 173 2.57 -2.80 14.51
C CYS A 173 2.23 -3.89 15.52
N ASN A 174 0.98 -3.89 16.00
CA ASN A 174 0.45 -4.85 16.99
C ASN A 174 1.30 -4.91 18.28
N GLY A 175 1.67 -3.76 18.83
CA GLY A 175 2.46 -3.65 20.06
C GLY A 175 3.98 -3.78 19.88
N SER A 176 4.45 -3.92 18.64
CA SER A 176 5.88 -3.96 18.31
C SER A 176 6.27 -2.74 17.46
N PRO A 177 7.27 -1.95 17.89
CA PRO A 177 7.75 -0.82 17.11
C PRO A 177 8.61 -1.30 15.95
N HIS A 178 8.34 -0.75 14.76
CA HIS A 178 9.13 -0.99 13.55
C HIS A 178 9.69 0.32 13.00
N ALA A 179 10.99 0.32 12.66
CA ALA A 179 11.61 1.44 11.98
C ALA A 179 11.15 1.49 10.52
N LEU A 180 10.62 2.64 10.09
CA LEU A 180 10.07 2.85 8.76
C LEU A 180 10.70 4.08 8.10
N LEU A 181 11.15 3.93 6.87
CA LEU A 181 11.57 5.02 5.99
C LEU A 181 10.57 5.14 4.83
N ALA A 182 9.99 6.34 4.65
CA ALA A 182 9.12 6.61 3.52
C ALA A 182 9.92 7.16 2.33
N ALA A 183 9.91 6.42 1.23
CA ALA A 183 10.55 6.78 -0.04
C ALA A 183 9.52 7.30 -1.06
N PRO A 184 9.95 7.99 -2.12
CA PRO A 184 9.14 8.14 -3.31
C PRO A 184 8.78 6.77 -3.91
N ASP A 185 7.71 6.71 -4.70
CA ASP A 185 7.37 5.53 -5.49
C ASP A 185 8.55 5.09 -6.38
N LEU A 186 8.70 3.77 -6.60
CA LEU A 186 9.83 3.21 -7.37
C LEU A 186 9.89 3.74 -8.81
N ARG A 187 8.75 3.98 -9.47
CA ARG A 187 8.73 4.57 -10.81
C ARG A 187 9.26 6.01 -10.79
N ASN A 188 8.93 6.77 -9.74
CA ASN A 188 9.44 8.11 -9.54
C ASN A 188 10.95 8.13 -9.24
N LEU A 189 11.43 7.18 -8.46
CA LEU A 189 12.86 6.98 -8.23
C LEU A 189 13.60 6.61 -9.52
N ALA A 190 13.04 5.70 -10.31
CA ALA A 190 13.64 5.30 -11.58
C ALA A 190 13.80 6.46 -12.57
N ARG A 191 12.85 7.40 -12.58
CA ARG A 191 12.80 8.52 -13.55
C ARG A 191 13.56 9.77 -13.12
N SER A 192 13.95 9.93 -11.85
CA SER A 192 14.51 11.19 -11.35
C SER A 192 15.80 10.97 -10.57
N ALA A 193 16.92 11.47 -11.11
CA ALA A 193 18.22 11.43 -10.45
C ALA A 193 18.20 12.17 -9.10
N VAL A 194 17.59 13.37 -9.07
CA VAL A 194 17.46 14.17 -7.84
C VAL A 194 16.69 13.44 -6.75
N ARG A 195 15.59 12.73 -7.10
CA ARG A 195 14.83 11.94 -6.12
C ARG A 195 15.63 10.75 -5.62
N ARG A 196 16.44 10.10 -6.48
CA ARG A 196 17.33 9.01 -6.07
C ARG A 196 18.41 9.51 -5.11
N GLU A 197 19.05 10.65 -5.41
CA GLU A 197 20.07 11.26 -4.55
C GLU A 197 19.50 11.59 -3.17
N ASN A 198 18.37 12.29 -3.12
CA ASN A 198 17.71 12.64 -1.86
C ASN A 198 17.29 11.39 -1.06
N PHE A 199 16.77 10.37 -1.73
CA PHE A 199 16.44 9.10 -1.10
C PHE A 199 17.69 8.41 -0.56
N TRP A 200 18.78 8.38 -1.36
CA TRP A 200 20.02 7.74 -0.99
C TRP A 200 20.68 8.36 0.25
N ASN A 201 20.71 9.67 0.32
CA ASN A 201 21.24 10.38 1.49
C ASN A 201 20.45 10.00 2.76
N ARG A 202 19.11 9.99 2.69
CA ARG A 202 18.25 9.57 3.80
C ARG A 202 18.44 8.10 4.17
N TRP A 203 18.61 7.23 3.18
CA TRP A 203 18.92 5.82 3.41
C TRP A 203 20.24 5.64 4.18
N LEU A 204 21.29 6.31 3.74
CA LEU A 204 22.59 6.26 4.41
C LEU A 204 22.53 6.78 5.84
N ASP A 205 21.80 7.88 6.08
CA ASP A 205 21.62 8.43 7.42
C ASP A 205 20.83 7.47 8.34
N TRP A 206 19.87 6.73 7.77
CA TRP A 206 19.06 5.77 8.50
C TRP A 206 19.79 4.46 8.82
N THR A 207 20.80 4.12 8.06
CA THR A 207 21.50 2.83 8.19
C THR A 207 22.87 2.91 8.83
N ARG A 208 23.32 4.12 9.18
CA ARG A 208 24.50 4.36 10.02
C ARG A 208 24.21 3.96 11.47
#